data_f20ed87a04b17570f0e770d41dcc6e7e
#
_entry.id   f20ed87a04b17570f0e770d41dcc6e7e
#
_cell.length_a   1.000
_cell.length_b   1.000
_cell.length_c   1.000
_cell.angle_alpha   90.00
_cell.angle_beta   90.00
_cell.angle_gamma   90.00
#
_symmetry.space_group_name_H-M   'P 1'
#
loop_
_entity.id
_entity.type
_entity.pdbx_description
1 polymer ?
#
loop_
_entity_poly.entity_id
_entity_poly.type
_entity_poly.pdbx_seq_one_letter_code
_entity_poly.pdbx_strand_id
1 'polypeptide(L)'
;MDIEQVRDFCVAKKGVTEHFPFDEVTLVFKVMHKIFALTSLNNWENGEQKINLKCDPDKSEELRAEYVGINPGWHMNKKHWNTVTVNSSDISDDLVRELIVHSYNLVVNGLTKKIQKELREL
;
A
#
# COMPACT_ATOMS: atom_id res chain seq x y z
N MET A 1 3.33 1.06 -13.84
CA MET A 1 4.46 1.20 -12.90
C MET A 1 5.13 -0.14 -12.70
N ASP A 2 6.44 -0.18 -12.72
CA ASP A 2 7.19 -1.37 -12.31
C ASP A 2 7.42 -1.37 -10.80
N ILE A 3 8.02 -2.45 -10.28
CA ILE A 3 8.22 -2.59 -8.84
C ILE A 3 9.19 -1.55 -8.28
N GLU A 4 10.21 -1.14 -9.06
CA GLU A 4 11.14 -0.11 -8.62
C GLU A 4 10.46 1.25 -8.49
N GLN A 5 9.58 1.59 -9.43
CA GLN A 5 8.80 2.83 -9.38
C GLN A 5 7.85 2.85 -8.19
N VAL A 6 7.19 1.73 -7.90
CA VAL A 6 6.33 1.60 -6.70
C VAL A 6 7.16 1.76 -5.44
N ARG A 7 8.31 1.08 -5.36
CA ARG A 7 9.22 1.17 -4.21
C ARG A 7 9.70 2.61 -3.99
N ASP A 8 10.19 3.25 -5.05
CA ASP A 8 10.69 4.64 -4.97
C ASP A 8 9.60 5.60 -4.49
N PHE A 9 8.38 5.43 -4.99
CA PHE A 9 7.25 6.26 -4.58
C PHE A 9 6.93 6.08 -3.09
N CYS A 10 6.94 4.85 -2.59
CA CYS A 10 6.67 4.56 -1.19
C CYS A 10 7.76 5.10 -0.26
N VAL A 11 9.04 4.82 -0.57
CA VAL A 11 10.15 5.19 0.32
C VAL A 11 10.45 6.70 0.31
N ALA A 12 9.99 7.42 -0.70
CA ALA A 12 10.13 8.87 -0.76
C ALA A 12 9.25 9.60 0.27
N LYS A 13 8.24 8.92 0.82
CA LYS A 13 7.36 9.52 1.83
C LYS A 13 8.06 9.62 3.17
N LYS A 14 7.75 10.69 3.91
CA LYS A 14 8.40 10.98 5.18
C LYS A 14 8.21 9.85 6.20
N GLY A 15 9.29 9.42 6.82
CA GLY A 15 9.27 8.41 7.88
C GLY A 15 9.09 6.97 7.41
N VAL A 16 9.19 6.72 6.11
CA VAL A 16 9.00 5.38 5.56
C VAL A 16 10.29 4.57 5.57
N THR A 17 10.17 3.33 5.99
CA THR A 17 11.23 2.31 5.95
C THR A 17 10.71 1.05 5.27
N GLU A 18 11.61 0.27 4.70
CA GLU A 18 11.25 -1.00 4.03
C GLU A 18 11.86 -2.19 4.77
N HIS A 19 11.13 -3.31 4.78
CA HIS A 19 11.46 -4.48 5.58
C HIS A 19 11.00 -5.77 4.91
N PHE A 20 11.58 -6.89 5.35
CA PHE A 20 11.13 -8.25 5.05
C PHE A 20 10.85 -8.99 6.36
N PRO A 21 9.79 -8.63 7.12
CA PRO A 21 9.58 -9.17 8.46
C PRO A 21 9.00 -10.58 8.49
N PHE A 22 8.43 -11.07 7.39
CA PHE A 22 7.73 -12.36 7.33
C PHE A 22 8.53 -13.43 6.62
N ASP A 23 9.19 -13.06 5.51
CA ASP A 23 9.97 -13.95 4.65
C ASP A 23 10.93 -13.12 3.78
N GLU A 24 11.60 -13.76 2.82
CA GLU A 24 12.60 -13.11 1.96
C GLU A 24 11.99 -12.41 0.74
N VAL A 25 10.70 -12.60 0.47
CA VAL A 25 10.05 -12.16 -0.77
C VAL A 25 8.90 -11.18 -0.56
N THR A 26 8.38 -11.04 0.66
CA THR A 26 7.31 -10.09 0.98
C THR A 26 7.91 -8.77 1.45
N LEU A 27 7.95 -7.79 0.53
CA LEU A 27 8.44 -6.44 0.80
C LEU A 27 7.35 -5.64 1.50
N VAL A 28 7.68 -5.10 2.67
CA VAL A 28 6.76 -4.35 3.53
C VAL A 28 7.27 -2.93 3.70
N PHE A 29 6.37 -1.96 3.53
CA PHE A 29 6.65 -0.54 3.78
C PHE A 29 5.93 -0.11 5.06
N LYS A 30 6.69 0.47 5.98
CA LYS A 30 6.17 0.98 7.25
C LYS A 30 6.39 2.48 7.34
N VAL A 31 5.45 3.17 7.98
CA VAL A 31 5.62 4.54 8.44
C VAL A 31 5.56 4.54 9.96
N MET A 32 6.62 5.02 10.60
CA MET A 32 6.74 5.03 12.08
C MET A 32 6.34 3.67 12.69
N HIS A 33 6.92 2.59 12.15
CA HIS A 33 6.74 1.19 12.58
C HIS A 33 5.37 0.54 12.26
N LYS A 34 4.50 1.23 11.52
CA LYS A 34 3.18 0.69 11.12
C LYS A 34 3.15 0.42 9.61
N ILE A 35 2.65 -0.75 9.23
CA ILE A 35 2.54 -1.17 7.84
C ILE A 35 1.47 -0.35 7.12
N PHE A 36 1.81 0.21 5.95
CA PHE A 36 0.83 0.85 5.06
C PHE A 36 0.81 0.25 3.65
N ALA A 37 1.81 -0.53 3.28
CA ALA A 37 1.86 -1.20 1.98
C ALA A 37 2.70 -2.46 2.07
N LEU A 38 2.31 -3.50 1.33
CA LEU A 38 3.13 -4.71 1.19
C LEU A 38 2.87 -5.37 -0.15
N THR A 39 3.89 -6.05 -0.66
CA THR A 39 3.84 -6.72 -1.96
C THR A 39 4.76 -7.94 -2.00
N SER A 40 4.34 -8.98 -2.74
CA SER A 40 5.17 -10.16 -2.96
C SER A 40 6.03 -9.98 -4.21
N LEU A 41 7.35 -9.96 -4.05
CA LEU A 41 8.28 -9.85 -5.18
C LEU A 41 8.19 -11.05 -6.12
N ASN A 42 7.91 -12.25 -5.59
CA ASN A 42 7.68 -13.43 -6.41
C ASN A 42 6.49 -13.26 -7.36
N ASN A 43 5.42 -12.63 -6.90
CA ASN A 43 4.25 -12.36 -7.73
C ASN A 43 4.61 -11.42 -8.89
N TRP A 44 5.44 -10.41 -8.66
CA TRP A 44 5.90 -9.53 -9.73
C TRP A 44 6.72 -10.26 -10.79
N GLU A 45 7.60 -11.17 -10.38
CA GLU A 45 8.37 -12.01 -11.30
C GLU A 45 7.47 -12.90 -12.13
N ASN A 46 6.35 -13.35 -11.58
CA ASN A 46 5.38 -14.21 -12.25
C ASN A 46 4.30 -13.44 -13.04
N GLY A 47 4.43 -12.11 -13.17
CA GLY A 47 3.50 -11.28 -13.91
C GLY A 47 2.28 -10.81 -13.08
N GLU A 48 2.21 -11.16 -11.81
CA GLU A 48 1.15 -10.72 -10.90
C GLU A 48 1.62 -9.48 -10.12
N GLN A 49 1.40 -8.31 -10.70
CA GLN A 49 1.87 -7.04 -10.14
C GLN A 49 0.85 -6.48 -9.15
N LYS A 50 0.84 -7.04 -7.96
CA LYS A 50 -0.16 -6.73 -6.92
C LYS A 50 0.49 -6.05 -5.72
N ILE A 51 -0.22 -5.07 -5.15
CA ILE A 51 0.17 -4.41 -3.90
C ILE A 51 -1.03 -4.36 -2.96
N ASN A 52 -0.82 -4.68 -1.69
CA ASN A 52 -1.84 -4.54 -0.66
C ASN A 52 -1.71 -3.17 -0.01
N LEU A 53 -2.82 -2.43 0.00
CA LEU A 53 -2.91 -1.08 0.55
C LEU A 53 -4.11 -0.97 1.49
N LYS A 54 -3.91 -0.24 2.58
CA LYS A 54 -4.99 0.07 3.50
C LYS A 54 -5.93 1.10 2.86
N CYS A 55 -7.23 0.95 3.10
CA CYS A 55 -8.24 1.82 2.53
C CYS A 55 -9.41 2.02 3.49
N ASP A 56 -10.00 3.22 3.46
CA ASP A 56 -11.25 3.48 4.14
C ASP A 56 -12.33 2.48 3.67
N PRO A 57 -13.11 1.85 4.59
CA PRO A 57 -14.08 0.82 4.21
C PRO A 57 -15.13 1.28 3.19
N ASP A 58 -15.66 2.48 3.31
CA ASP A 58 -16.66 3.00 2.37
C ASP A 58 -16.04 3.22 0.98
N LYS A 59 -14.85 3.81 0.94
CA LYS A 59 -14.08 3.97 -0.30
C LYS A 59 -13.72 2.63 -0.93
N SER A 60 -13.40 1.62 -0.10
CA SER A 60 -13.09 0.27 -0.57
C SER A 60 -14.24 -0.36 -1.34
N GLU A 61 -15.47 -0.23 -0.84
CA GLU A 61 -16.66 -0.76 -1.53
C GLU A 61 -16.86 -0.11 -2.89
N GLU A 62 -16.72 1.20 -2.97
CA GLU A 62 -16.82 1.94 -4.22
C GLU A 62 -15.74 1.53 -5.23
N LEU A 63 -14.50 1.43 -4.79
CA LEU A 63 -13.37 1.06 -5.64
C LEU A 63 -13.50 -0.37 -6.16
N ARG A 64 -13.90 -1.32 -5.31
CA ARG A 64 -14.08 -2.72 -5.69
C ARG A 64 -15.22 -2.89 -6.70
N ALA A 65 -16.27 -2.05 -6.59
CA ALA A 65 -17.38 -2.05 -7.55
C ALA A 65 -16.99 -1.43 -8.90
N GLU A 66 -16.12 -0.42 -8.88
CA GLU A 66 -15.72 0.33 -10.08
C GLU A 66 -14.58 -0.34 -10.85
N TYR A 67 -13.59 -0.91 -10.14
CA TYR A 67 -12.36 -1.43 -10.76
C TYR A 67 -12.22 -2.95 -10.61
N VAL A 68 -12.04 -3.62 -11.74
CA VAL A 68 -11.72 -5.07 -11.76
C VAL A 68 -10.39 -5.34 -11.06
N GLY A 69 -9.42 -4.41 -11.20
CA GLY A 69 -8.10 -4.54 -10.62
C GLY A 69 -8.01 -4.25 -9.13
N ILE A 70 -9.13 -3.92 -8.45
CA ILE A 70 -9.16 -3.70 -7.00
C ILE A 70 -10.06 -4.73 -6.34
N ASN A 71 -9.47 -5.53 -5.46
CA ASN A 71 -10.12 -6.65 -4.79
C ASN A 71 -9.87 -6.61 -3.28
N PRO A 72 -10.67 -7.35 -2.48
CA PRO A 72 -10.39 -7.48 -1.04
C PRO A 72 -8.96 -7.96 -0.78
N GLY A 73 -8.34 -7.44 0.26
CA GLY A 73 -6.93 -7.71 0.56
C GLY A 73 -6.61 -9.19 0.76
N TRP A 74 -5.72 -9.73 -0.07
CA TRP A 74 -5.25 -11.11 0.00
C TRP A 74 -4.45 -11.31 1.29
N HIS A 75 -4.83 -12.29 2.11
CA HIS A 75 -4.24 -12.58 3.42
C HIS A 75 -4.28 -11.42 4.42
N MET A 76 -5.16 -10.43 4.20
CA MET A 76 -5.31 -9.26 5.06
C MET A 76 -6.74 -9.15 5.58
N ASN A 77 -6.96 -8.27 6.56
CA ASN A 77 -8.32 -7.90 6.98
C ASN A 77 -9.03 -7.21 5.80
N LYS A 78 -10.06 -7.86 5.28
CA LYS A 78 -10.73 -7.44 4.04
C LYS A 78 -11.58 -6.17 4.19
N LYS A 79 -11.91 -5.78 5.43
CA LYS A 79 -12.60 -4.51 5.70
C LYS A 79 -11.68 -3.30 5.49
N HIS A 80 -10.40 -3.45 5.81
CA HIS A 80 -9.45 -2.35 5.84
C HIS A 80 -8.38 -2.40 4.75
N TRP A 81 -8.28 -3.50 4.02
CA TRP A 81 -7.21 -3.70 3.04
C TRP A 81 -7.75 -4.11 1.67
N ASN A 82 -7.16 -3.54 0.62
CA ASN A 82 -7.39 -3.93 -0.77
C ASN A 82 -6.11 -4.48 -1.38
N THR A 83 -6.30 -5.40 -2.33
CA THR A 83 -5.24 -5.79 -3.27
C THR A 83 -5.46 -5.04 -4.57
N VAL A 84 -4.49 -4.24 -4.97
CA VAL A 84 -4.51 -3.47 -6.22
C VAL A 84 -3.61 -4.18 -7.24
N THR A 85 -4.17 -4.56 -8.38
CA THR A 85 -3.42 -5.15 -9.50
C THR A 85 -2.92 -4.01 -10.38
N VAL A 86 -1.65 -3.66 -10.22
CA VAL A 86 -1.05 -2.45 -10.83
C VAL A 86 -1.09 -2.50 -12.36
N ASN A 87 -0.94 -3.69 -12.95
CA ASN A 87 -0.97 -3.88 -14.40
C ASN A 87 -2.34 -4.26 -14.95
N SER A 88 -3.40 -4.14 -14.17
CA SER A 88 -4.77 -4.29 -14.68
C SER A 88 -5.08 -3.16 -15.65
N SER A 89 -5.80 -3.47 -16.74
CA SER A 89 -6.11 -2.50 -17.79
C SER A 89 -6.93 -1.29 -17.33
N ASP A 90 -7.67 -1.44 -16.24
CA ASP A 90 -8.51 -0.37 -15.68
C ASP A 90 -7.83 0.42 -14.55
N ILE A 91 -6.57 0.12 -14.23
CA ILE A 91 -5.81 0.79 -13.17
C ILE A 91 -4.71 1.66 -13.78
N SER A 92 -4.82 2.98 -13.60
CA SER A 92 -3.78 3.92 -14.03
C SER A 92 -2.67 4.02 -12.99
N ASP A 93 -1.50 4.46 -13.42
CA ASP A 93 -0.37 4.74 -12.51
C ASP A 93 -0.74 5.86 -11.51
N ASP A 94 -1.50 6.86 -11.96
CA ASP A 94 -1.97 7.93 -11.09
C ASP A 94 -2.91 7.40 -9.99
N LEU A 95 -3.78 6.46 -10.32
CA LEU A 95 -4.64 5.83 -9.33
C LEU A 95 -3.82 5.03 -8.31
N VAL A 96 -2.81 4.29 -8.76
CA VAL A 96 -1.90 3.58 -7.85
C VAL A 96 -1.25 4.55 -6.86
N ARG A 97 -0.71 5.66 -7.35
CA ARG A 97 -0.09 6.68 -6.50
C ARG A 97 -1.08 7.28 -5.50
N GLU A 98 -2.28 7.61 -5.96
CA GLU A 98 -3.35 8.12 -5.10
C GLU A 98 -3.71 7.15 -3.98
N LEU A 99 -3.82 5.87 -4.30
CA LEU A 99 -4.17 4.84 -3.32
C LEU A 99 -3.04 4.57 -2.33
N ILE A 100 -1.77 4.67 -2.76
CA ILE A 100 -0.62 4.61 -1.86
C ILE A 100 -0.64 5.78 -0.88
N VAL A 101 -0.89 6.99 -1.36
CA VAL A 101 -0.99 8.20 -0.52
C VAL A 101 -2.14 8.05 0.48
N HIS A 102 -3.29 7.57 0.04
CA HIS A 102 -4.45 7.34 0.90
C HIS A 102 -4.12 6.35 2.02
N SER A 103 -3.48 5.24 1.68
CA SER A 103 -3.06 4.23 2.68
C SER A 103 -2.08 4.81 3.70
N TYR A 104 -1.07 5.53 3.23
CA TYR A 104 -0.09 6.22 4.08
C TYR A 104 -0.80 7.18 5.05
N ASN A 105 -1.68 8.02 4.55
CA ASN A 105 -2.41 9.00 5.36
C ASN A 105 -3.31 8.34 6.40
N LEU A 106 -3.99 7.25 6.06
CA LEU A 106 -4.79 6.50 7.03
C LEU A 106 -3.96 5.99 8.19
N VAL A 107 -2.79 5.42 7.90
CA VAL A 107 -1.90 4.91 8.94
C VAL A 107 -1.35 6.06 9.79
N VAL A 108 -0.91 7.14 9.18
CA VAL A 108 -0.41 8.33 9.90
C VAL A 108 -1.49 8.90 10.82
N ASN A 109 -2.72 9.04 10.33
CA ASN A 109 -3.83 9.57 11.13
C ASN A 109 -4.22 8.66 12.30
N GLY A 110 -3.89 7.38 12.23
CA GLY A 110 -4.09 6.42 13.31
C GLY A 110 -2.97 6.36 14.34
N LEU A 111 -1.86 7.06 14.12
CA LEU A 111 -0.76 7.13 15.07
C LEU A 111 -1.11 8.01 16.28
N THR A 112 -0.42 7.79 17.41
CA THR A 112 -0.58 8.68 18.56
C THR A 112 -0.13 10.10 18.21
N LYS A 113 -0.65 11.09 18.94
CA LYS A 113 -0.24 12.50 18.75
C LYS A 113 1.27 12.68 18.91
N LYS A 114 1.87 11.97 19.86
CA LYS A 114 3.32 11.99 20.09
C LYS A 114 4.09 11.52 18.86
N ILE A 115 3.69 10.37 18.29
CA ILE A 115 4.38 9.80 17.14
C ILE A 115 4.12 10.64 15.87
N GLN A 116 2.92 11.19 15.72
CA GLN A 116 2.65 12.13 14.62
C GLN A 116 3.57 13.35 14.69
N LYS A 117 3.82 13.86 15.89
CA LYS A 117 4.75 14.99 16.11
C LYS A 117 6.18 14.58 15.72
N GLU A 118 6.64 13.42 16.18
CA GLU A 118 7.96 12.88 15.82
C GLU A 118 8.12 12.76 14.31
N LEU A 119 7.08 12.28 13.62
CA LEU A 119 7.08 12.19 12.16
C LEU A 119 7.24 13.56 11.49
N ARG A 120 6.50 14.57 11.97
CA ARG A 120 6.60 15.93 11.41
C ARG A 120 7.99 16.56 11.61
N GLU A 121 8.70 16.15 12.64
CA GLU A 121 10.02 16.68 13.00
C GLU A 121 11.18 15.97 12.29
N LEU A 122 10.91 14.94 11.50
CA LEU A 122 11.95 14.24 10.72
C LEU A 122 12.56 15.12 9.62
#